data_062e18b1b86fbcf16ba42baf9ab65093
#
_entry.id   062e18b1b86fbcf16ba42baf9ab65093
#
_cell.length_a   1.000
_cell.length_b   1.000
_cell.length_c   1.000
_cell.angle_alpha   90.00
_cell.angle_beta   90.00
_cell.angle_gamma   90.00
#
_symmetry.space_group_name_H-M   'P 1'
#
loop_
_entity.id
_entity.type
_entity.pdbx_description
1 polymer ?
#
loop_
_entity_poly.entity_id
_entity_poly.type
_entity_poly.pdbx_seq_one_letter_code
_entity_poly.pdbx_strand_id
1 'polypeptide(L)'
;MMFGEPRVLSALEAWQNWLRYEKRASENTIASYNNDLGGFLFFVKGHLGYLPGLHDLEGLTAMDFRSYLADRNTNGLSRASTARAISSLRAFFRFLEREGLADNNAIQGLRTQKVPRSVPKALSIKDALEVIKEVETLSEDLWVGKRDKALLILLYGCGLRIGEAIALNRGQMNELKADMIRVTGKGSKERIVPILPVIKVSIFDYLEHCPFALKNDDPLFVGVRGKRLNPGLAQK
;
A
#
# COMPACT_ATOMS: atom_id res chain seq x y z
N MET A 1 -2.49 19.58 5.64
CA MET A 1 -1.67 20.78 5.35
C MET A 1 -1.91 21.20 3.92
N MET A 2 -2.23 22.48 3.69
CA MET A 2 -2.48 23.00 2.35
C MET A 2 -1.16 23.51 1.76
N PHE A 3 -0.67 22.87 0.68
CA PHE A 3 0.59 23.25 0.01
C PHE A 3 0.39 23.93 -1.35
N GLY A 4 -0.83 24.36 -1.67
CA GLY A 4 -1.17 25.06 -2.90
C GLY A 4 -2.33 26.03 -2.70
N GLU A 5 -2.53 26.90 -3.68
CA GLU A 5 -3.70 27.78 -3.73
C GLU A 5 -5.02 26.99 -3.84
N PRO A 6 -6.18 27.59 -3.52
CA PRO A 6 -7.47 26.89 -3.55
C PRO A 6 -7.77 26.20 -4.89
N ARG A 7 -7.40 26.80 -6.02
CA ARG A 7 -7.61 26.20 -7.36
C ARG A 7 -6.76 24.95 -7.60
N VAL A 8 -5.52 24.92 -7.08
CA VAL A 8 -4.65 23.73 -7.13
C VAL A 8 -5.23 22.61 -6.28
N LEU A 9 -5.75 22.94 -5.10
CA LEU A 9 -6.36 21.96 -4.19
C LEU A 9 -7.65 21.37 -4.78
N SER A 10 -8.49 22.21 -5.40
CA SER A 10 -9.68 21.74 -6.12
C SER A 10 -9.34 20.85 -7.31
N ALA A 11 -8.29 21.18 -8.06
CA ALA A 11 -7.79 20.34 -9.16
C ALA A 11 -7.25 18.99 -8.65
N LEU A 12 -6.57 18.98 -7.51
CA LEU A 12 -6.09 17.75 -6.86
C LEU A 12 -7.25 16.85 -6.42
N GLU A 13 -8.29 17.43 -5.83
CA GLU A 13 -9.49 16.69 -5.42
C GLU A 13 -10.24 16.12 -6.64
N ALA A 14 -10.41 16.92 -7.70
CA ALA A 14 -11.00 16.46 -8.95
C ALA A 14 -10.21 15.29 -9.56
N TRP A 15 -8.87 15.38 -9.56
CA TRP A 15 -8.00 14.29 -10.02
C TRP A 15 -8.14 13.02 -9.18
N GLN A 16 -8.24 13.13 -7.85
CA GLN A 16 -8.47 11.98 -6.97
C GLN A 16 -9.80 11.30 -7.28
N ASN A 17 -10.86 12.08 -7.51
CA ASN A 17 -12.17 11.57 -7.87
C ASN A 17 -12.12 10.88 -9.25
N TRP A 18 -11.42 11.45 -10.22
CA TRP A 18 -11.19 10.82 -11.51
C TRP A 18 -10.43 9.50 -11.40
N LEU A 19 -9.36 9.44 -10.59
CA LEU A 19 -8.63 8.19 -10.31
C LEU A 19 -9.54 7.14 -9.68
N ARG A 20 -10.40 7.53 -8.74
CA ARG A 20 -11.31 6.63 -8.03
C ARG A 20 -12.40 6.08 -8.91
N TYR A 21 -13.12 6.96 -9.58
CA TYR A 21 -14.36 6.59 -10.27
C TYR A 21 -14.15 6.21 -11.74
N GLU A 22 -13.28 6.89 -12.46
CA GLU A 22 -13.04 6.59 -13.88
C GLU A 22 -11.89 5.59 -14.07
N LYS A 23 -10.77 5.76 -13.38
CA LYS A 23 -9.61 4.85 -13.48
C LYS A 23 -9.72 3.64 -12.56
N ARG A 24 -10.66 3.63 -11.63
CA ARG A 24 -10.86 2.55 -10.65
C ARG A 24 -9.55 2.17 -9.94
N ALA A 25 -8.76 3.19 -9.61
CA ALA A 25 -7.50 3.00 -8.89
C ALA A 25 -7.79 2.53 -7.46
N SER A 26 -6.92 1.68 -6.92
CA SER A 26 -7.05 1.25 -5.53
C SER A 26 -6.81 2.40 -4.56
N GLU A 27 -7.44 2.38 -3.38
CA GLU A 27 -7.23 3.40 -2.34
C GLU A 27 -5.75 3.54 -1.97
N ASN A 28 -4.98 2.45 -1.95
CA ASN A 28 -3.53 2.50 -1.73
C ASN A 28 -2.79 3.26 -2.83
N THR A 29 -3.23 3.15 -4.09
CA THR A 29 -2.67 3.91 -5.20
C THR A 29 -2.97 5.40 -5.03
N ILE A 30 -4.22 5.74 -4.73
CA ILE A 30 -4.66 7.11 -4.50
C ILE A 30 -3.90 7.73 -3.33
N ALA A 31 -3.80 7.03 -2.19
CA ALA A 31 -3.04 7.48 -1.03
C ALA A 31 -1.55 7.70 -1.35
N SER A 32 -0.93 6.77 -2.09
CA SER A 32 0.48 6.90 -2.51
C SER A 32 0.69 8.10 -3.43
N TYR A 33 -0.21 8.31 -4.38
CA TYR A 33 -0.16 9.44 -5.31
C TYR A 33 -0.39 10.78 -4.59
N ASN A 34 -1.30 10.82 -3.63
CA ASN A 34 -1.53 11.99 -2.79
C ASN A 34 -0.29 12.37 -1.98
N ASN A 35 0.39 11.38 -1.39
CA ASN A 35 1.63 11.62 -0.68
C ASN A 35 2.73 12.15 -1.60
N ASP A 36 2.85 11.59 -2.82
CA ASP A 36 3.84 12.05 -3.79
C ASP A 36 3.56 13.49 -4.25
N LEU A 37 2.29 13.84 -4.54
CA LEU A 37 1.90 15.21 -4.90
C LEU A 37 2.00 16.18 -3.73
N GLY A 38 1.62 15.77 -2.53
CA GLY A 38 1.79 16.58 -1.32
C GLY A 38 3.26 16.96 -1.10
N GLY A 39 4.16 16.00 -1.25
CA GLY A 39 5.60 16.23 -1.17
C GLY A 39 6.12 17.16 -2.28
N PHE A 40 5.59 17.03 -3.49
CA PHE A 40 5.93 17.92 -4.61
C PHE A 40 5.46 19.36 -4.37
N LEU A 41 4.19 19.55 -4.01
CA LEU A 41 3.64 20.88 -3.75
C LEU A 41 4.33 21.55 -2.54
N PHE A 42 4.72 20.76 -1.53
CA PHE A 42 5.53 21.26 -0.42
C PHE A 42 6.90 21.79 -0.89
N PHE A 43 7.58 21.02 -1.76
CA PHE A 43 8.84 21.45 -2.38
C PHE A 43 8.64 22.73 -3.20
N VAL A 44 7.64 22.76 -4.10
CA VAL A 44 7.37 23.93 -4.97
C VAL A 44 7.08 25.17 -4.13
N LYS A 45 6.28 25.04 -3.06
CA LYS A 45 6.05 26.15 -2.11
C LYS A 45 7.36 26.67 -1.53
N GLY A 46 8.28 25.81 -1.11
CA GLY A 46 9.59 26.21 -0.58
C GLY A 46 10.48 26.87 -1.66
N HIS A 47 10.39 26.35 -2.89
CA HIS A 47 11.15 26.83 -4.03
C HIS A 47 10.71 28.21 -4.52
N LEU A 48 9.39 28.47 -4.54
CA LEU A 48 8.81 29.76 -4.93
C LEU A 48 8.73 30.76 -3.78
N GLY A 49 8.70 30.30 -2.52
CA GLY A 49 8.52 31.14 -1.33
C GLY A 49 7.06 31.46 -0.99
N TYR A 50 6.10 30.97 -1.78
CA TYR A 50 4.66 31.19 -1.59
C TYR A 50 3.87 29.94 -2.03
N LEU A 51 2.54 29.93 -1.81
CA LEU A 51 1.68 28.82 -2.22
C LEU A 51 1.52 28.81 -3.73
N PRO A 52 1.88 27.72 -4.44
CA PRO A 52 1.78 27.64 -5.88
C PRO A 52 0.33 27.65 -6.37
N GLY A 53 0.07 28.43 -7.40
CA GLY A 53 -1.15 28.43 -8.20
C GLY A 53 -1.02 27.54 -9.45
N LEU A 54 -2.11 27.44 -10.23
CA LEU A 54 -2.10 26.68 -11.50
C LEU A 54 -1.13 27.27 -12.52
N HIS A 55 -1.03 28.59 -12.58
CA HIS A 55 -0.10 29.30 -13.46
C HIS A 55 1.36 29.00 -13.10
N ASP A 56 1.67 28.91 -11.80
CA ASP A 56 3.03 28.54 -11.38
C ASP A 56 3.35 27.10 -11.78
N LEU A 57 2.40 26.16 -11.63
CA LEU A 57 2.58 24.78 -12.08
C LEU A 57 2.78 24.67 -13.59
N GLU A 58 2.09 25.50 -14.38
CA GLU A 58 2.25 25.61 -15.82
C GLU A 58 3.64 26.13 -16.19
N GLY A 59 4.15 27.11 -15.45
CA GLY A 59 5.46 27.76 -15.68
C GLY A 59 6.68 26.93 -15.21
N LEU A 60 6.50 25.83 -14.50
CA LEU A 60 7.62 25.02 -14.02
C LEU A 60 8.46 24.47 -15.18
N THR A 61 9.77 24.65 -15.07
CA THR A 61 10.74 24.19 -16.07
C THR A 61 11.28 22.79 -15.77
N ALA A 62 11.97 22.20 -16.73
CA ALA A 62 12.71 20.94 -16.50
C ALA A 62 13.77 21.07 -15.41
N MET A 63 14.28 22.29 -15.14
CA MET A 63 15.23 22.54 -14.05
C MET A 63 14.56 22.43 -12.70
N ASP A 64 13.36 22.97 -12.53
CA ASP A 64 12.60 22.90 -11.28
C ASP A 64 12.26 21.46 -10.91
N PHE A 65 11.84 20.67 -11.89
CA PHE A 65 11.61 19.24 -11.68
C PHE A 65 12.90 18.48 -11.33
N ARG A 66 14.04 18.82 -11.93
CA ARG A 66 15.35 18.23 -11.56
C ARG A 66 15.75 18.62 -10.13
N SER A 67 15.50 19.88 -9.74
CA SER A 67 15.75 20.34 -8.37
C SER A 67 14.91 19.55 -7.36
N TYR A 68 13.64 19.29 -7.66
CA TYR A 68 12.81 18.40 -6.86
C TYR A 68 13.37 16.99 -6.74
N LEU A 69 13.90 16.42 -7.84
CA LEU A 69 14.51 15.09 -7.80
C LEU A 69 15.80 15.06 -6.98
N ALA A 70 16.58 16.15 -7.04
CA ALA A 70 17.79 16.31 -6.21
C ALA A 70 17.42 16.40 -4.72
N ASP A 71 16.39 17.20 -4.37
CA ASP A 71 15.85 17.30 -3.01
C ASP A 71 15.43 15.93 -2.46
N ARG A 72 14.66 15.16 -3.24
CA ARG A 72 14.27 13.80 -2.87
C ARG A 72 15.46 12.88 -2.59
N ASN A 73 16.51 12.99 -3.40
CA ASN A 73 17.73 12.19 -3.21
C ASN A 73 18.49 12.62 -1.96
N THR A 74 18.62 13.92 -1.71
CA THR A 74 19.25 14.48 -0.51
C THR A 74 18.51 14.06 0.75
N ASN A 75 17.17 13.97 0.70
CA ASN A 75 16.32 13.47 1.80
C ASN A 75 16.33 11.92 1.93
N GLY A 76 17.20 11.21 1.21
CA GLY A 76 17.40 9.76 1.33
C GLY A 76 16.27 8.90 0.77
N LEU A 77 15.37 9.47 -0.05
CA LEU A 77 14.26 8.70 -0.64
C LEU A 77 14.79 7.72 -1.71
N SER A 78 14.27 6.49 -1.67
CA SER A 78 14.70 5.44 -2.58
C SER A 78 14.43 5.78 -4.05
N ARG A 79 15.25 5.22 -4.97
CA ARG A 79 15.05 5.35 -6.42
C ARG A 79 13.67 4.87 -6.86
N ALA A 80 13.15 3.80 -6.26
CA ALA A 80 11.82 3.27 -6.55
C ALA A 80 10.72 4.27 -6.14
N SER A 81 10.83 4.88 -4.95
CA SER A 81 9.91 5.92 -4.48
C SER A 81 9.95 7.16 -5.37
N THR A 82 11.14 7.56 -5.83
CA THR A 82 11.31 8.70 -6.73
C THR A 82 10.73 8.43 -8.13
N ALA A 83 10.93 7.21 -8.67
CA ALA A 83 10.32 6.82 -9.94
C ALA A 83 8.79 6.78 -9.86
N ARG A 84 8.22 6.33 -8.75
CA ARG A 84 6.77 6.37 -8.51
C ARG A 84 6.28 7.83 -8.46
N ALA A 85 6.97 8.71 -7.72
CA ALA A 85 6.60 10.12 -7.63
C ALA A 85 6.58 10.80 -9.00
N ILE A 86 7.55 10.54 -9.87
CA ILE A 86 7.53 11.07 -11.26
C ILE A 86 6.32 10.52 -12.02
N SER A 87 5.96 9.26 -11.83
CA SER A 87 4.81 8.67 -12.50
C SER A 87 3.49 9.31 -12.04
N SER A 88 3.35 9.58 -10.72
CA SER A 88 2.18 10.27 -10.18
C SER A 88 2.11 11.72 -10.64
N LEU A 89 3.23 12.45 -10.68
CA LEU A 89 3.29 13.81 -11.22
C LEU A 89 2.89 13.85 -12.70
N ARG A 90 3.45 12.97 -13.54
CA ARG A 90 3.06 12.89 -14.96
C ARG A 90 1.58 12.62 -15.15
N ALA A 91 1.00 11.76 -14.31
CA ALA A 91 -0.42 11.46 -14.35
C ALA A 91 -1.26 12.70 -13.97
N PHE A 92 -0.83 13.45 -12.97
CA PHE A 92 -1.50 14.69 -12.55
C PHE A 92 -1.40 15.80 -13.61
N PHE A 93 -0.22 16.06 -14.13
CA PHE A 93 -0.05 17.10 -15.16
C PHE A 93 -0.82 16.78 -16.45
N ARG A 94 -0.90 15.51 -16.89
CA ARG A 94 -1.78 15.10 -17.99
C ARG A 94 -3.27 15.30 -17.67
N PHE A 95 -3.65 15.16 -16.40
CA PHE A 95 -5.02 15.45 -15.98
C PHE A 95 -5.27 16.96 -16.07
N LEU A 96 -4.36 17.81 -15.59
CA LEU A 96 -4.48 19.27 -15.69
C LEU A 96 -4.60 19.74 -17.15
N GLU A 97 -3.77 19.20 -18.04
CA GLU A 97 -3.81 19.46 -19.50
C GLU A 97 -5.16 19.05 -20.08
N ARG A 98 -5.64 17.85 -19.80
CA ARG A 98 -6.94 17.35 -20.28
C ARG A 98 -8.12 18.21 -19.84
N GLU A 99 -8.09 18.71 -18.60
CA GLU A 99 -9.13 19.59 -18.05
C GLU A 99 -8.95 21.07 -18.45
N GLY A 100 -7.92 21.40 -19.24
CA GLY A 100 -7.62 22.78 -19.62
C GLY A 100 -7.23 23.69 -18.46
N LEU A 101 -6.69 23.13 -17.39
CA LEU A 101 -6.33 23.84 -16.16
C LEU A 101 -4.90 24.38 -16.17
N ALA A 102 -3.96 23.63 -16.74
CA ALA A 102 -2.56 24.00 -16.94
C ALA A 102 -1.92 23.04 -17.94
N ASP A 103 -1.05 23.56 -18.82
CA ASP A 103 -0.26 22.76 -19.79
C ASP A 103 1.23 22.87 -19.46
N ASN A 104 1.82 21.74 -19.06
CA ASN A 104 3.25 21.66 -18.75
C ASN A 104 3.87 20.39 -19.33
N ASN A 105 4.57 20.55 -20.43
CA ASN A 105 5.26 19.46 -21.12
C ASN A 105 6.66 19.14 -20.55
N ALA A 106 7.24 19.99 -19.68
CA ALA A 106 8.58 19.80 -19.13
C ALA A 106 8.71 18.52 -18.30
N ILE A 107 7.65 18.14 -17.56
CA ILE A 107 7.61 16.89 -16.75
C ILE A 107 7.66 15.63 -17.62
N GLN A 108 7.13 15.67 -18.84
CA GLN A 108 7.11 14.52 -19.74
C GLN A 108 8.50 14.16 -20.25
N GLY A 109 9.37 15.16 -20.44
CA GLY A 109 10.76 15.03 -20.92
C GLY A 109 11.76 14.55 -19.88
N LEU A 110 11.39 14.46 -18.59
CA LEU A 110 12.30 14.00 -17.55
C LEU A 110 12.66 12.53 -17.72
N ARG A 111 13.95 12.24 -17.71
CA ARG A 111 14.42 10.83 -17.65
C ARG A 111 14.35 10.32 -16.21
N THR A 112 13.60 9.26 -15.98
CA THR A 112 13.62 8.51 -14.73
C THR A 112 14.88 7.67 -14.65
N GLN A 113 15.56 7.68 -13.50
CA GLN A 113 16.64 6.73 -13.26
C GLN A 113 16.09 5.31 -13.33
N LYS A 114 16.82 4.41 -14.01
CA LYS A 114 16.47 2.97 -14.00
C LYS A 114 16.51 2.47 -12.56
N VAL A 115 15.37 1.94 -12.10
CA VAL A 115 15.31 1.25 -10.82
C VAL A 115 15.87 -0.15 -11.04
N PRO A 116 16.95 -0.56 -10.35
CA PRO A 116 17.43 -1.93 -10.41
C PRO A 116 16.29 -2.88 -10.01
N ARG A 117 16.05 -3.89 -10.81
CA ARG A 117 15.12 -4.96 -10.40
C ARG A 117 15.80 -5.76 -9.30
N SER A 118 15.38 -5.59 -8.08
CA SER A 118 15.74 -6.48 -6.99
C SER A 118 15.04 -7.84 -7.24
N VAL A 119 15.83 -8.90 -7.35
CA VAL A 119 15.28 -10.25 -7.29
C VAL A 119 14.84 -10.49 -5.84
N PRO A 120 13.55 -10.79 -5.59
CA PRO A 120 13.12 -11.12 -4.25
C PRO A 120 13.95 -12.30 -3.73
N LYS A 121 14.57 -12.15 -2.56
CA LYS A 121 15.21 -13.27 -1.86
C LYS A 121 14.10 -14.13 -1.28
N ALA A 122 13.73 -15.20 -1.97
CA ALA A 122 12.83 -16.19 -1.42
C ALA A 122 13.53 -16.91 -0.26
N LEU A 123 12.81 -17.09 0.85
CA LEU A 123 13.29 -17.94 1.95
C LEU A 123 13.39 -19.38 1.45
N SER A 124 14.43 -20.12 1.90
CA SER A 124 14.44 -21.56 1.72
C SER A 124 13.30 -22.19 2.55
N ILE A 125 12.90 -23.41 2.21
CA ILE A 125 11.89 -24.15 2.99
C ILE A 125 12.32 -24.26 4.45
N LYS A 126 13.61 -24.51 4.68
CA LYS A 126 14.19 -24.62 6.03
C LYS A 126 14.04 -23.31 6.80
N ASP A 127 14.46 -22.19 6.21
CA ASP A 127 14.38 -20.87 6.85
C ASP A 127 12.92 -20.46 7.12
N ALA A 128 12.01 -20.74 6.18
CA ALA A 128 10.58 -20.48 6.38
C ALA A 128 10.00 -21.26 7.56
N LEU A 129 10.37 -22.53 7.72
CA LEU A 129 9.92 -23.36 8.85
C LEU A 129 10.55 -22.92 10.18
N GLU A 130 11.80 -22.44 10.17
CA GLU A 130 12.45 -21.88 11.37
C GLU A 130 11.73 -20.59 11.80
N VAL A 131 11.48 -19.66 10.89
CA VAL A 131 10.73 -18.42 11.19
C VAL A 131 9.34 -18.73 11.77
N ILE A 132 8.62 -19.72 11.20
CA ILE A 132 7.30 -20.13 11.71
C ILE A 132 7.37 -20.67 13.14
N LYS A 133 8.46 -21.35 13.53
CA LYS A 133 8.65 -21.85 14.90
C LYS A 133 8.99 -20.71 15.87
N GLU A 134 9.85 -19.81 15.45
CA GLU A 134 10.34 -18.74 16.32
C GLU A 134 9.28 -17.66 16.54
N VAL A 135 8.46 -17.33 15.55
CA VAL A 135 7.48 -16.21 15.64
C VAL A 135 6.51 -16.37 16.80
N GLU A 136 6.15 -17.61 17.17
CA GLU A 136 5.25 -17.89 18.29
C GLU A 136 5.83 -17.42 19.64
N THR A 137 7.15 -17.41 19.76
CA THR A 137 7.87 -17.07 21.00
C THR A 137 8.33 -15.61 21.05
N LEU A 138 8.20 -14.85 19.95
CA LEU A 138 8.63 -13.46 19.90
C LEU A 138 7.71 -12.48 20.65
N SER A 139 6.47 -12.89 20.93
CA SER A 139 5.50 -12.07 21.66
C SER A 139 5.37 -12.53 23.12
N GLU A 140 5.30 -11.58 24.04
CA GLU A 140 4.96 -11.84 25.44
C GLU A 140 3.52 -12.37 25.58
N ASP A 141 2.62 -11.95 24.68
CA ASP A 141 1.24 -12.40 24.62
C ASP A 141 1.13 -13.69 23.78
N LEU A 142 0.84 -14.82 24.40
CA LEU A 142 0.70 -16.13 23.75
C LEU A 142 -0.23 -16.10 22.52
N TRP A 143 -1.38 -15.44 22.65
CA TRP A 143 -2.36 -15.36 21.55
C TRP A 143 -1.85 -14.56 20.35
N VAL A 144 -0.99 -13.57 20.59
CA VAL A 144 -0.34 -12.77 19.52
C VAL A 144 0.66 -13.64 18.76
N GLY A 145 1.50 -14.40 19.48
CA GLY A 145 2.42 -15.36 18.87
C GLY A 145 1.70 -16.40 18.02
N LYS A 146 0.59 -16.97 18.53
CA LYS A 146 -0.25 -17.91 17.78
C LYS A 146 -0.90 -17.28 16.56
N ARG A 147 -1.37 -16.02 16.67
CA ARG A 147 -1.90 -15.24 15.54
C ARG A 147 -0.85 -15.09 14.42
N ASP A 148 0.34 -14.67 14.79
CA ASP A 148 1.40 -14.38 13.82
C ASP A 148 1.90 -15.67 13.16
N LYS A 149 2.00 -16.75 13.90
CA LYS A 149 2.26 -18.09 13.38
C LYS A 149 1.18 -18.55 12.39
N ALA A 150 -0.09 -18.42 12.75
CA ALA A 150 -1.20 -18.78 11.88
C ALA A 150 -1.21 -17.95 10.58
N LEU A 151 -0.93 -16.65 10.69
CA LEU A 151 -0.81 -15.76 9.55
C LEU A 151 0.34 -16.16 8.62
N LEU A 152 1.53 -16.45 9.17
CA LEU A 152 2.70 -16.89 8.38
C LEU A 152 2.45 -18.21 7.66
N ILE A 153 1.87 -19.20 8.37
CA ILE A 153 1.51 -20.50 7.78
C ILE A 153 0.50 -20.32 6.64
N LEU A 154 -0.49 -19.45 6.82
CA LEU A 154 -1.48 -19.13 5.78
C LEU A 154 -0.82 -18.45 4.56
N LEU A 155 0.04 -17.45 4.79
CA LEU A 155 0.74 -16.74 3.72
C LEU A 155 1.64 -17.69 2.91
N TYR A 156 2.43 -18.51 3.60
CA TYR A 156 3.36 -19.43 2.97
C TYR A 156 2.64 -20.59 2.27
N GLY A 157 1.67 -21.21 2.95
CA GLY A 157 0.97 -22.41 2.45
C GLY A 157 -0.02 -22.12 1.31
N CYS A 158 -0.59 -20.92 1.29
CA CYS A 158 -1.57 -20.51 0.26
C CYS A 158 -1.03 -19.48 -0.74
N GLY A 159 0.19 -18.99 -0.58
CA GLY A 159 0.75 -17.96 -1.45
C GLY A 159 -0.08 -16.65 -1.47
N LEU A 160 -0.73 -16.32 -0.35
CA LEU A 160 -1.52 -15.09 -0.24
C LEU A 160 -0.63 -13.87 -0.07
N ARG A 161 -1.09 -12.73 -0.61
CA ARG A 161 -0.52 -11.44 -0.23
C ARG A 161 -0.98 -11.07 1.17
N ILE A 162 -0.15 -10.36 1.94
CA ILE A 162 -0.49 -9.93 3.31
C ILE A 162 -1.86 -9.21 3.37
N GLY A 163 -2.15 -8.34 2.41
CA GLY A 163 -3.45 -7.65 2.33
C GLY A 163 -4.63 -8.59 2.09
N GLU A 164 -4.44 -9.67 1.33
CA GLU A 164 -5.47 -10.68 1.09
C GLU A 164 -5.75 -11.50 2.35
N ALA A 165 -4.71 -11.94 3.04
CA ALA A 165 -4.83 -12.70 4.29
C ALA A 165 -5.50 -11.88 5.41
N ILE A 166 -5.08 -10.62 5.59
CA ILE A 166 -5.65 -9.73 6.62
C ILE A 166 -7.10 -9.31 6.28
N ALA A 167 -7.48 -9.30 5.00
CA ALA A 167 -8.84 -8.97 4.58
C ALA A 167 -9.85 -10.06 4.93
N LEU A 168 -9.41 -11.28 5.25
CA LEU A 168 -10.30 -12.38 5.61
C LEU A 168 -11.13 -12.06 6.86
N ASN A 169 -12.39 -12.51 6.84
CA ASN A 169 -13.31 -12.41 7.96
C ASN A 169 -13.50 -13.78 8.64
N ARG A 170 -13.94 -13.75 9.88
CA ARG A 170 -14.19 -14.93 10.71
C ARG A 170 -15.16 -15.91 10.06
N GLY A 171 -16.21 -15.40 9.39
CA GLY A 171 -17.23 -16.20 8.73
C GLY A 171 -16.70 -17.09 7.60
N GLN A 172 -15.59 -16.68 6.95
CA GLN A 172 -14.96 -17.50 5.91
C GLN A 172 -14.32 -18.79 6.47
N MET A 173 -14.20 -18.92 7.81
CA MET A 173 -13.80 -20.15 8.47
C MET A 173 -14.78 -21.32 8.19
N ASN A 174 -16.02 -21.02 7.82
CA ASN A 174 -16.96 -22.06 7.41
C ASN A 174 -16.57 -22.69 6.06
N GLU A 175 -15.93 -21.92 5.17
CA GLU A 175 -15.42 -22.40 3.89
C GLU A 175 -14.20 -23.33 4.10
N LEU A 176 -13.46 -23.17 5.20
CA LEU A 176 -12.35 -24.07 5.55
C LEU A 176 -12.77 -25.51 5.80
N LYS A 177 -14.03 -25.76 6.13
CA LYS A 177 -14.56 -27.13 6.24
C LYS A 177 -14.51 -27.87 4.90
N ALA A 178 -14.58 -27.13 3.78
CA ALA A 178 -14.47 -27.68 2.43
C ALA A 178 -13.03 -27.68 1.89
N ASP A 179 -12.00 -27.51 2.74
CA ASP A 179 -10.58 -27.42 2.36
C ASP A 179 -10.24 -26.31 1.34
N MET A 180 -11.05 -25.29 1.28
CA MET A 180 -10.89 -24.16 0.36
C MET A 180 -11.21 -22.85 1.05
N ILE A 181 -10.65 -21.75 0.55
CA ILE A 181 -10.98 -20.39 0.97
C ILE A 181 -11.10 -19.48 -0.23
N ARG A 182 -12.10 -18.61 -0.21
CA ARG A 182 -12.29 -17.57 -1.22
C ARG A 182 -11.48 -16.35 -0.83
N VAL A 183 -10.69 -15.86 -1.75
CA VAL A 183 -9.80 -14.71 -1.55
C VAL A 183 -10.08 -13.66 -2.61
N THR A 184 -10.29 -12.42 -2.17
CA THR A 184 -10.45 -11.26 -3.05
C THR A 184 -9.12 -10.56 -3.23
N GLY A 185 -8.63 -10.52 -4.47
CA GLY A 185 -7.36 -9.91 -4.84
C GLY A 185 -7.51 -8.51 -5.43
N LYS A 186 -6.45 -8.02 -6.06
CA LYS A 186 -6.40 -6.70 -6.71
C LYS A 186 -7.50 -6.58 -7.78
N GLY A 187 -8.26 -5.48 -7.74
CA GLY A 187 -9.36 -5.20 -8.68
C GLY A 187 -10.61 -6.03 -8.41
N SER A 188 -10.83 -6.42 -7.14
CA SER A 188 -11.98 -7.22 -6.68
C SER A 188 -12.12 -8.58 -7.40
N LYS A 189 -11.01 -9.10 -7.94
CA LYS A 189 -11.00 -10.44 -8.54
C LYS A 189 -10.95 -11.49 -7.44
N GLU A 190 -11.93 -12.38 -7.46
CA GLU A 190 -11.99 -13.51 -6.53
C GLU A 190 -11.28 -14.74 -7.10
N ARG A 191 -10.65 -15.51 -6.21
CA ARG A 191 -10.13 -16.83 -6.51
C ARG A 191 -10.34 -17.75 -5.32
N ILE A 192 -10.45 -19.04 -5.59
CA ILE A 192 -10.52 -20.09 -4.59
C ILE A 192 -9.11 -20.67 -4.42
N VAL A 193 -8.68 -20.84 -3.18
CA VAL A 193 -7.36 -21.34 -2.81
C VAL A 193 -7.54 -22.58 -1.93
N PRO A 194 -6.87 -23.71 -2.23
CA PRO A 194 -6.90 -24.90 -1.38
C PRO A 194 -6.18 -24.63 -0.05
N ILE A 195 -6.70 -25.20 1.04
CA ILE A 195 -6.19 -25.05 2.40
C ILE A 195 -5.66 -26.39 2.90
N LEU A 196 -4.40 -26.40 3.31
CA LEU A 196 -3.79 -27.56 3.93
C LEU A 196 -4.28 -27.74 5.38
N PRO A 197 -4.37 -29.00 5.89
CA PRO A 197 -4.82 -29.27 7.26
C PRO A 197 -4.03 -28.49 8.33
N VAL A 198 -2.72 -28.33 8.17
CA VAL A 198 -1.86 -27.57 9.08
C VAL A 198 -2.27 -26.11 9.23
N ILE A 199 -2.77 -25.50 8.15
CA ILE A 199 -3.25 -24.10 8.17
C ILE A 199 -4.51 -24.01 9.04
N LYS A 200 -5.45 -24.95 8.88
CA LYS A 200 -6.65 -25.00 9.70
C LYS A 200 -6.33 -25.13 11.18
N VAL A 201 -5.47 -26.11 11.52
CA VAL A 201 -5.05 -26.34 12.90
C VAL A 201 -4.46 -25.08 13.51
N SER A 202 -3.58 -24.41 12.79
CA SER A 202 -2.92 -23.19 13.27
C SER A 202 -3.90 -22.02 13.46
N ILE A 203 -4.86 -21.86 12.55
CA ILE A 203 -5.88 -20.80 12.67
C ILE A 203 -6.82 -21.11 13.85
N PHE A 204 -7.25 -22.36 14.04
CA PHE A 204 -8.11 -22.75 15.17
C PHE A 204 -7.38 -22.56 16.50
N ASP A 205 -6.12 -22.95 16.60
CA ASP A 205 -5.29 -22.74 17.79
C ASP A 205 -5.17 -21.22 18.14
N TYR A 206 -4.96 -20.37 17.14
CA TYR A 206 -5.00 -18.93 17.34
C TYR A 206 -6.36 -18.45 17.87
N LEU A 207 -7.47 -18.90 17.27
CA LEU A 207 -8.82 -18.44 17.62
C LEU A 207 -9.24 -18.90 19.03
N GLU A 208 -8.78 -20.06 19.48
CA GLU A 208 -9.04 -20.57 20.83
C GLU A 208 -8.38 -19.71 21.90
N HIS A 209 -7.20 -19.12 21.58
CA HIS A 209 -6.45 -18.28 22.52
C HIS A 209 -6.75 -16.78 22.35
N CYS A 210 -7.47 -16.40 21.29
CA CYS A 210 -7.80 -15.00 21.02
C CYS A 210 -8.77 -14.45 22.08
N PRO A 211 -8.42 -13.35 22.80
CA PRO A 211 -9.23 -12.83 23.88
C PRO A 211 -10.51 -12.11 23.40
N PHE A 212 -10.69 -11.95 22.10
CA PHE A 212 -11.82 -11.25 21.53
C PHE A 212 -12.90 -12.22 21.02
N ALA A 213 -14.15 -12.00 21.39
CA ALA A 213 -15.30 -12.75 20.87
C ALA A 213 -15.63 -12.28 19.46
N LEU A 214 -15.04 -12.93 18.44
CA LEU A 214 -15.19 -12.57 17.03
C LEU A 214 -16.47 -13.16 16.42
N LYS A 215 -17.29 -12.31 15.82
CA LYS A 215 -18.47 -12.67 15.00
C LYS A 215 -18.05 -12.99 13.56
N ASN A 216 -18.98 -13.50 12.76
CA ASN A 216 -18.71 -13.87 11.37
C ASN A 216 -18.20 -12.69 10.50
N ASP A 217 -18.69 -11.48 10.72
CA ASP A 217 -18.30 -10.29 9.96
C ASP A 217 -17.03 -9.63 10.49
N ASP A 218 -16.55 -10.06 11.67
CA ASP A 218 -15.31 -9.54 12.24
C ASP A 218 -14.09 -10.06 11.48
N PRO A 219 -12.98 -9.32 11.52
CA PRO A 219 -11.71 -9.74 10.92
C PRO A 219 -11.25 -11.08 11.51
N LEU A 220 -10.72 -11.97 10.65
CA LEU A 220 -10.10 -13.20 11.10
C LEU A 220 -8.84 -12.91 11.95
N PHE A 221 -7.99 -12.00 11.47
CA PHE A 221 -6.78 -11.60 12.19
C PHE A 221 -6.96 -10.21 12.80
N VAL A 222 -6.84 -10.14 14.12
CA VAL A 222 -7.00 -8.89 14.88
C VAL A 222 -5.71 -8.44 15.54
N GLY A 223 -5.56 -7.13 15.67
CA GLY A 223 -4.51 -6.51 16.47
C GLY A 223 -4.86 -6.48 17.96
N VAL A 224 -3.94 -6.02 18.79
CA VAL A 224 -4.07 -5.94 20.26
C VAL A 224 -5.28 -5.12 20.76
N ARG A 225 -5.93 -4.36 19.90
CA ARG A 225 -7.15 -3.59 20.22
C ARG A 225 -8.43 -4.26 19.70
N GLY A 226 -8.39 -5.51 19.27
CA GLY A 226 -9.53 -6.24 18.70
C GLY A 226 -9.99 -5.78 17.31
N LYS A 227 -9.32 -4.79 16.69
CA LYS A 227 -9.60 -4.33 15.34
C LYS A 227 -8.77 -5.11 14.31
N ARG A 228 -9.18 -5.10 13.04
CA ARG A 228 -8.42 -5.72 11.93
C ARG A 228 -6.92 -5.40 12.03
N LEU A 229 -6.10 -6.42 11.91
CA LEU A 229 -4.64 -6.28 11.93
C LEU A 229 -4.19 -5.33 10.81
N ASN A 230 -3.30 -4.39 11.17
CA ASN A 230 -2.74 -3.46 10.18
C ASN A 230 -1.62 -4.15 9.41
N PRO A 231 -1.62 -4.12 8.06
CA PRO A 231 -0.55 -4.71 7.25
C PRO A 231 0.85 -4.22 7.61
N GLY A 232 0.99 -2.94 7.96
CA GLY A 232 2.29 -2.36 8.35
C GLY A 232 2.80 -2.84 9.71
N LEU A 233 1.92 -3.33 10.60
CA LEU A 233 2.32 -3.96 11.86
C LEU A 233 2.69 -5.43 11.65
N ALA A 234 2.03 -6.10 10.72
CA ALA A 234 2.32 -7.50 10.40
C ALA A 234 3.62 -7.69 9.58
N GLN A 235 4.24 -6.61 9.10
CA GLN A 235 5.51 -6.63 8.35
C GLN A 235 6.71 -6.19 9.21
N LYS A 236 6.51 -5.84 10.45
CA LYS A 236 7.56 -5.50 11.43
C LYS A 236 7.95 -6.71 12.27
#